data_609d29429523a3675415e2ff268bd827
#
_entry.id   609d29429523a3675415e2ff268bd827
#
_cell.length_a   1.000
_cell.length_b   1.000
_cell.length_c   1.000
_cell.angle_alpha   90.00
_cell.angle_beta   90.00
_cell.angle_gamma   90.00
#
_symmetry.space_group_name_H-M   'P 1'
#
loop_
_entity.id
_entity.type
_entity.pdbx_description
1 polymer ?
#
loop_
_entity_poly.entity_id
_entity_poly.type
_entity_poly.pdbx_seq_one_letter_code
_entity_poly.pdbx_strand_id
1 'polypeptide(L)'
;AGATASGRRTVQVSIQEGIRYLTGIAESLLRQGFKRQIYISAHGPAHMTVSPMVRDFMDKTGTPILYMDMIMQLMKNGQDIFKSADTFHAITVGAYDMLGRLEDVPLTTKYEHQEKQTCAEFDDIFALAYQSGSIGYYFGDPKDHMSTPSIPTEERRKELAEEGKETIQVLVERMNVPHIAEQMKNLEAYNQEIAKRCPWVPFAQE
;
A
#
# COMPACT_ATOMS: atom_id res chain seq x y z
N ALA A 1 -6.64 -8.37 -3.04
CA ALA A 1 -7.49 -8.72 -1.91
C ALA A 1 -7.83 -7.44 -1.16
N GLY A 2 -9.00 -6.92 -1.37
CA GLY A 2 -9.49 -5.77 -0.63
C GLY A 2 -10.19 -6.24 0.64
N ALA A 3 -9.96 -5.56 1.73
CA ALA A 3 -10.71 -5.80 2.97
C ALA A 3 -12.17 -5.35 2.87
N THR A 4 -12.49 -4.59 1.86
CA THR A 4 -13.83 -4.02 1.64
C THR A 4 -14.29 -4.24 0.21
N ALA A 5 -15.46 -4.81 0.05
CA ALA A 5 -16.12 -4.87 -1.24
C ALA A 5 -16.81 -3.54 -1.52
N SER A 6 -16.56 -2.97 -2.67
CA SER A 6 -17.21 -1.75 -3.12
C SER A 6 -18.29 -2.09 -4.13
N GLY A 7 -19.48 -2.44 -3.63
CA GLY A 7 -20.67 -2.58 -4.45
C GLY A 7 -20.71 -3.78 -5.40
N ARG A 8 -21.74 -3.80 -6.24
CA ARG A 8 -21.96 -4.83 -7.26
C ARG A 8 -20.82 -4.84 -8.28
N ARG A 9 -20.43 -6.02 -8.76
CA ARG A 9 -19.35 -6.27 -9.73
C ARG A 9 -17.93 -6.24 -9.14
N THR A 10 -17.75 -6.05 -7.85
CA THR A 10 -16.45 -6.26 -7.21
C THR A 10 -16.19 -7.75 -7.10
N VAL A 11 -15.09 -8.20 -7.69
CA VAL A 11 -14.61 -9.57 -7.51
C VAL A 11 -13.68 -9.60 -6.30
N GLN A 12 -14.09 -10.34 -5.28
CA GLN A 12 -13.30 -10.51 -4.08
C GLN A 12 -12.69 -11.90 -4.00
N VAL A 13 -11.48 -11.94 -3.49
CA VAL A 13 -10.84 -13.17 -3.02
C VAL A 13 -10.68 -13.08 -1.50
N SER A 14 -10.70 -14.22 -0.81
CA SER A 14 -10.43 -14.23 0.63
C SER A 14 -9.00 -13.73 0.92
N ILE A 15 -8.76 -13.26 2.14
CA ILE A 15 -7.42 -12.84 2.57
C ILE A 15 -6.44 -14.00 2.41
N GLN A 16 -6.81 -15.23 2.77
CA GLN A 16 -5.97 -16.41 2.63
C GLN A 16 -5.60 -16.71 1.17
N GLU A 17 -6.55 -16.60 0.25
CA GLU A 17 -6.25 -16.77 -1.17
C GLU A 17 -5.33 -15.65 -1.70
N GLY A 18 -5.50 -14.44 -1.21
CA GLY A 18 -4.60 -13.32 -1.52
C GLY A 18 -3.18 -13.58 -1.03
N ILE A 19 -3.01 -14.07 0.20
CA ILE A 19 -1.71 -14.46 0.76
C ILE A 19 -1.07 -15.56 -0.09
N ARG A 20 -1.80 -16.65 -0.40
CA ARG A 20 -1.28 -17.74 -1.23
C ARG A 20 -0.83 -17.28 -2.61
N TYR A 21 -1.62 -16.41 -3.23
CA TYR A 21 -1.30 -15.87 -4.55
C TYR A 21 -0.01 -15.04 -4.53
N LEU A 22 0.11 -14.12 -3.57
CA LEU A 22 1.30 -13.28 -3.42
C LEU A 22 2.53 -14.09 -3.03
N THR A 23 2.39 -15.10 -2.16
CA THR A 23 3.47 -16.02 -1.81
C THR A 23 3.96 -16.77 -3.05
N GLY A 24 3.05 -17.27 -3.89
CA GLY A 24 3.42 -17.95 -5.13
C GLY A 24 4.21 -17.06 -6.09
N ILE A 25 3.85 -15.76 -6.17
CA ILE A 25 4.61 -14.77 -6.94
C ILE A 25 6.01 -14.59 -6.34
N ALA A 26 6.10 -14.38 -5.02
CA ALA A 26 7.37 -14.16 -4.32
C ALA A 26 8.32 -15.35 -4.49
N GLU A 27 7.82 -16.58 -4.36
CA GLU A 27 8.59 -17.80 -4.58
C GLU A 27 9.04 -17.95 -6.04
N SER A 28 8.18 -17.61 -6.99
CA SER A 28 8.53 -17.64 -8.40
C SER A 28 9.68 -16.66 -8.71
N LEU A 29 9.61 -15.45 -8.16
CA LEU A 29 10.67 -14.46 -8.28
C LEU A 29 11.97 -14.92 -7.60
N LEU A 30 11.87 -15.54 -6.42
CA LEU A 30 13.02 -16.10 -5.72
C LEU A 30 13.73 -17.17 -6.56
N ARG A 31 12.98 -18.11 -7.16
CA ARG A 31 13.53 -19.15 -8.05
C ARG A 31 14.23 -18.55 -9.27
N GLN A 32 13.84 -17.37 -9.71
CA GLN A 32 14.49 -16.63 -10.81
C GLN A 32 15.69 -15.80 -10.34
N GLY A 33 16.05 -15.85 -9.05
CA GLY A 33 17.19 -15.12 -8.48
C GLY A 33 16.85 -13.72 -7.93
N PHE A 34 15.59 -13.28 -7.98
CA PHE A 34 15.17 -12.00 -7.40
C PHE A 34 14.99 -12.15 -5.89
N LYS A 35 16.10 -12.10 -5.16
CA LYS A 35 16.09 -12.24 -3.70
C LYS A 35 15.63 -10.96 -2.97
N ARG A 36 15.85 -9.79 -3.55
CA ARG A 36 15.53 -8.49 -2.92
C ARG A 36 14.20 -7.99 -3.46
N GLN A 37 13.13 -8.41 -2.81
CA GLN A 37 11.78 -8.05 -3.23
C GLN A 37 11.19 -7.02 -2.27
N ILE A 38 10.68 -5.93 -2.82
CA ILE A 38 10.01 -4.87 -2.08
C ILE A 38 8.58 -4.75 -2.61
N TYR A 39 7.63 -4.96 -1.72
CA TYR A 39 6.19 -4.82 -2.00
C TYR A 39 5.71 -3.49 -1.48
N ILE A 40 5.10 -2.69 -2.34
CA ILE A 40 4.64 -1.34 -2.01
C ILE A 40 3.14 -1.28 -2.23
N SER A 41 2.43 -0.68 -1.30
CA SER A 41 1.00 -0.39 -1.44
C SER A 41 0.67 1.04 -1.02
N ALA A 42 -0.21 1.67 -1.77
CA ALA A 42 -0.87 2.93 -1.41
C ALA A 42 -2.30 2.69 -0.86
N HIS A 43 -2.63 1.46 -0.48
CA HIS A 43 -3.95 1.08 0.00
C HIS A 43 -3.83 0.45 1.39
N GLY A 44 -4.32 1.16 2.42
CA GLY A 44 -4.19 0.76 3.81
C GLY A 44 -4.53 -0.72 4.10
N PRO A 45 -5.68 -1.24 3.64
CA PRO A 45 -6.05 -2.64 3.87
C PRO A 45 -5.10 -3.70 3.29
N ALA A 46 -4.18 -3.34 2.40
CA ALA A 46 -3.19 -4.28 1.87
C ALA A 46 -2.29 -4.89 2.95
N HIS A 47 -2.08 -4.20 4.07
CA HIS A 47 -1.29 -4.73 5.19
C HIS A 47 -1.85 -6.05 5.73
N MET A 48 -3.15 -6.29 5.68
CA MET A 48 -3.78 -7.53 6.15
C MET A 48 -3.43 -8.76 5.30
N THR A 49 -2.97 -8.53 4.07
CA THR A 49 -2.59 -9.61 3.16
C THR A 49 -1.08 -9.69 3.00
N VAL A 50 -0.43 -8.54 2.80
CA VAL A 50 0.99 -8.50 2.46
C VAL A 50 1.88 -8.70 3.69
N SER A 51 1.50 -8.17 4.86
CA SER A 51 2.31 -8.35 6.08
C SER A 51 2.40 -9.83 6.53
N PRO A 52 1.29 -10.59 6.61
CA PRO A 52 1.37 -12.04 6.87
C PRO A 52 2.18 -12.76 5.79
N MET A 53 1.97 -12.44 4.52
CA MET A 53 2.70 -13.05 3.41
C MET A 53 4.22 -12.88 3.56
N VAL A 54 4.68 -11.68 3.91
CA VAL A 54 6.11 -11.39 4.14
C VAL A 54 6.66 -12.27 5.25
N ARG A 55 5.88 -12.49 6.32
CA ARG A 55 6.28 -13.32 7.45
C ARG A 55 6.34 -14.80 7.09
N ASP A 56 5.28 -15.30 6.47
CA ASP A 56 5.21 -16.71 6.04
C ASP A 56 6.32 -17.04 5.03
N PHE A 57 6.61 -16.09 4.11
CA PHE A 57 7.68 -16.26 3.14
C PHE A 57 9.06 -16.34 3.83
N MET A 58 9.30 -15.48 4.83
CA MET A 58 10.53 -15.52 5.62
C MET A 58 10.67 -16.84 6.36
N ASP A 59 9.61 -17.29 7.04
CA ASP A 59 9.63 -18.54 7.80
C ASP A 59 9.88 -19.75 6.90
N LYS A 60 9.42 -19.70 5.66
CA LYS A 60 9.58 -20.79 4.68
C LYS A 60 10.93 -20.78 3.96
N THR A 61 11.49 -19.61 3.68
CA THR A 61 12.63 -19.51 2.75
C THR A 61 13.92 -18.98 3.40
N GLY A 62 13.82 -18.44 4.60
CA GLY A 62 14.94 -17.72 5.23
C GLY A 62 15.33 -16.41 4.51
N THR A 63 14.65 -16.07 3.42
CA THR A 63 14.96 -14.89 2.61
C THR A 63 14.07 -13.72 3.01
N PRO A 64 14.61 -12.61 3.51
CA PRO A 64 13.80 -11.46 3.85
C PRO A 64 13.28 -10.75 2.61
N ILE A 65 11.99 -10.44 2.62
CA ILE A 65 11.34 -9.52 1.70
C ILE A 65 10.68 -8.40 2.48
N LEU A 66 10.48 -7.24 1.86
CA LEU A 66 9.99 -6.04 2.54
C LEU A 66 8.60 -5.67 2.05
N TYR A 67 7.70 -5.34 2.98
CA TYR A 67 6.47 -4.62 2.67
C TYR A 67 6.54 -3.20 3.20
N MET A 68 6.08 -2.25 2.39
CA MET A 68 6.00 -0.85 2.75
C MET A 68 4.63 -0.27 2.39
N ASP A 69 3.97 0.27 3.40
CA ASP A 69 2.75 1.04 3.24
C ASP A 69 3.10 2.51 3.02
N MET A 70 2.83 3.01 1.82
CA MET A 70 3.14 4.40 1.44
C MET A 70 2.38 5.42 2.29
N ILE A 71 1.13 5.13 2.64
CA ILE A 71 0.29 6.03 3.45
C ILE A 71 0.94 6.21 4.82
N MET A 72 1.30 5.11 5.46
CA MET A 72 1.95 5.14 6.77
C MET A 72 3.32 5.85 6.73
N GLN A 73 4.05 5.74 5.62
CA GLN A 73 5.32 6.46 5.45
C GLN A 73 5.10 7.98 5.36
N LEU A 74 4.06 8.42 4.71
CA LEU A 74 3.70 9.84 4.63
C LEU A 74 3.26 10.37 5.98
N MET A 75 2.39 9.64 6.69
CA MET A 75 1.88 10.05 8.01
C MET A 75 2.98 10.20 9.07
N LYS A 76 3.96 9.29 9.12
CA LYS A 76 5.07 9.32 10.09
C LYS A 76 5.91 10.59 10.06
N ASN A 77 5.79 11.40 9.03
CA ASN A 77 6.64 12.56 8.81
C ASN A 77 5.90 13.89 8.94
N GLY A 78 4.73 13.87 9.58
CA GLY A 78 3.94 15.06 9.77
C GLY A 78 3.32 15.62 8.50
N GLN A 79 3.45 14.91 7.38
CA GLN A 79 2.69 15.22 6.19
C GLN A 79 1.27 14.70 6.42
N ASP A 80 0.38 15.61 6.64
CA ASP A 80 -1.03 15.30 6.75
C ASP A 80 -1.61 15.12 5.35
N ILE A 81 -1.53 13.87 4.86
CA ILE A 81 -2.11 13.50 3.57
C ILE A 81 -3.64 13.62 3.54
N PHE A 82 -4.24 13.85 4.71
CA PHE A 82 -5.68 14.04 4.84
C PHE A 82 -6.08 15.52 4.95
N LYS A 83 -5.15 16.45 4.75
CA LYS A 83 -5.46 17.89 4.71
C LYS A 83 -6.52 18.26 3.69
N SER A 84 -6.60 17.51 2.61
CA SER A 84 -7.72 17.53 1.70
C SER A 84 -7.90 16.16 1.06
N ALA A 85 -9.12 15.84 0.65
CA ALA A 85 -9.38 14.64 -0.15
C ALA A 85 -8.55 14.64 -1.46
N ASP A 86 -8.20 15.81 -1.95
CA ASP A 86 -7.44 16.00 -3.18
C ASP A 86 -5.96 15.59 -3.03
N THR A 87 -5.35 15.79 -1.87
CA THR A 87 -3.94 15.44 -1.62
C THR A 87 -3.67 13.95 -1.85
N PHE A 88 -4.59 13.10 -1.48
CA PHE A 88 -4.46 11.65 -1.73
C PHE A 88 -4.44 11.34 -3.24
N HIS A 89 -5.21 12.07 -4.01
CA HIS A 89 -5.26 11.93 -5.47
C HIS A 89 -4.07 12.59 -6.18
N ALA A 90 -3.45 13.60 -5.55
CA ALA A 90 -2.32 14.32 -6.11
C ALA A 90 -1.17 13.37 -6.49
N ILE A 91 -0.89 12.35 -5.67
CA ILE A 91 0.14 11.34 -5.98
C ILE A 91 -0.12 10.67 -7.33
N THR A 92 -1.37 10.32 -7.62
CA THR A 92 -1.73 9.71 -8.91
C THR A 92 -1.55 10.69 -10.05
N VAL A 93 -2.01 11.93 -9.88
CA VAL A 93 -1.87 12.98 -10.90
C VAL A 93 -0.39 13.31 -11.16
N GLY A 94 0.42 13.42 -10.09
CA GLY A 94 1.87 13.61 -10.18
C GLY A 94 2.58 12.46 -10.91
N ALA A 95 2.16 11.22 -10.67
CA ALA A 95 2.71 10.06 -11.37
C ALA A 95 2.40 10.10 -12.88
N TYR A 96 1.20 10.51 -13.26
CA TYR A 96 0.87 10.72 -14.68
C TYR A 96 1.75 11.80 -15.32
N ASP A 97 1.98 12.90 -14.63
CA ASP A 97 2.86 13.98 -15.12
C ASP A 97 4.31 13.50 -15.27
N MET A 98 4.84 12.79 -14.29
CA MET A 98 6.19 12.21 -14.36
C MET A 98 6.37 11.22 -15.53
N LEU A 99 5.30 10.61 -15.99
CA LEU A 99 5.28 9.74 -17.17
C LEU A 99 5.07 10.51 -18.48
N GLY A 100 4.94 11.83 -18.45
CA GLY A 100 4.60 12.66 -19.61
C GLY A 100 3.19 12.42 -20.13
N ARG A 101 2.25 12.08 -19.25
CA ARG A 101 0.87 11.69 -19.57
C ARG A 101 -0.16 12.49 -18.76
N LEU A 102 0.16 13.71 -18.39
CA LEU A 102 -0.73 14.54 -17.58
C LEU A 102 -2.08 14.80 -18.27
N GLU A 103 -2.10 14.86 -19.58
CA GLU A 103 -3.32 15.05 -20.39
C GLU A 103 -4.29 13.86 -20.32
N ASP A 104 -3.81 12.67 -19.96
CA ASP A 104 -4.68 11.50 -19.76
C ASP A 104 -5.50 11.59 -18.46
N VAL A 105 -5.14 12.51 -17.57
CA VAL A 105 -5.94 12.79 -16.38
C VAL A 105 -7.12 13.68 -16.77
N PRO A 106 -8.36 13.18 -16.70
CA PRO A 106 -9.51 13.95 -17.16
C PRO A 106 -9.79 15.15 -16.25
N LEU A 107 -10.27 16.24 -16.85
CA LEU A 107 -10.87 17.31 -16.08
C LEU A 107 -12.21 16.82 -15.51
N THR A 108 -12.39 17.01 -14.22
CA THR A 108 -13.59 16.58 -13.52
C THR A 108 -14.25 17.77 -12.85
N THR A 109 -15.49 18.04 -13.19
CA THR A 109 -16.33 18.96 -12.42
C THR A 109 -16.68 18.31 -11.08
N LYS A 110 -16.85 19.15 -10.08
CA LYS A 110 -17.16 18.77 -8.70
C LYS A 110 -18.10 17.56 -8.67
N TYR A 111 -17.62 16.48 -8.08
CA TYR A 111 -18.47 15.37 -7.72
C TYR A 111 -19.49 15.87 -6.69
N GLU A 112 -20.75 15.58 -6.89
CA GLU A 112 -21.71 15.64 -5.81
C GLU A 112 -21.30 14.60 -4.78
N HIS A 113 -20.81 15.11 -3.68
CA HIS A 113 -19.93 14.38 -2.79
C HIS A 113 -20.76 13.57 -1.81
N GLN A 114 -20.40 12.34 -1.66
CA GLN A 114 -20.55 11.64 -0.43
C GLN A 114 -19.79 12.30 0.69
N GLU A 115 -20.51 12.78 1.66
CA GLU A 115 -19.94 13.44 2.81
C GLU A 115 -19.39 12.45 3.85
N LYS A 116 -19.85 11.18 3.82
CA LYS A 116 -19.42 10.18 4.80
C LYS A 116 -19.28 8.80 4.18
N GLN A 117 -18.12 8.21 4.40
CA GLN A 117 -17.84 6.80 4.10
C GLN A 117 -18.43 5.86 5.15
N THR A 118 -18.90 6.41 6.28
CA THR A 118 -19.40 5.67 7.42
C THR A 118 -20.68 6.29 7.95
N CYS A 119 -21.49 5.48 8.58
CA CYS A 119 -22.62 5.94 9.35
C CYS A 119 -22.15 6.50 10.69
N ALA A 120 -22.67 7.64 11.14
CA ALA A 120 -22.30 8.26 12.41
C ALA A 120 -22.45 7.32 13.61
N GLU A 121 -23.34 6.35 13.52
CA GLU A 121 -23.54 5.31 14.53
C GLU A 121 -22.33 4.39 14.71
N PHE A 122 -21.39 4.38 13.75
CA PHE A 122 -20.19 3.52 13.75
C PHE A 122 -18.89 4.30 13.80
N ASP A 123 -18.91 5.62 13.86
CA ASP A 123 -17.72 6.46 13.75
C ASP A 123 -16.65 6.09 14.80
N ASP A 124 -17.04 5.78 16.04
CA ASP A 124 -16.11 5.38 17.09
C ASP A 124 -15.40 4.06 16.79
N ILE A 125 -16.11 3.09 16.22
CA ILE A 125 -15.53 1.80 15.83
C ILE A 125 -14.54 2.01 14.67
N PHE A 126 -14.88 2.85 13.70
CA PHE A 126 -13.97 3.18 12.61
C PHE A 126 -12.73 3.91 13.10
N ALA A 127 -12.87 4.88 14.01
CA ALA A 127 -11.74 5.60 14.57
C ALA A 127 -10.74 4.64 15.26
N LEU A 128 -11.25 3.69 16.05
CA LEU A 128 -10.42 2.67 16.70
C LEU A 128 -9.76 1.73 15.69
N ALA A 129 -10.48 1.30 14.64
CA ALA A 129 -9.95 0.41 13.63
C ALA A 129 -8.83 1.08 12.81
N TYR A 130 -8.96 2.36 12.47
CA TYR A 130 -7.92 3.11 11.76
C TYR A 130 -6.68 3.37 12.61
N GLN A 131 -6.82 3.50 13.91
CA GLN A 131 -5.70 3.79 14.81
C GLN A 131 -4.85 2.56 15.12
N SER A 132 -5.47 1.42 15.32
CA SER A 132 -4.76 0.27 15.90
C SER A 132 -5.26 -1.12 15.52
N GLY A 133 -6.25 -1.20 14.63
CA GLY A 133 -6.88 -2.49 14.34
C GLY A 133 -7.41 -2.63 12.92
N SER A 134 -8.44 -3.42 12.80
CA SER A 134 -9.21 -3.59 11.57
C SER A 134 -10.65 -3.94 11.87
N ILE A 135 -11.54 -3.64 10.94
CA ILE A 135 -12.95 -4.00 11.02
C ILE A 135 -13.42 -4.48 9.65
N GLY A 136 -14.29 -5.48 9.63
CA GLY A 136 -14.95 -5.93 8.40
C GLY A 136 -16.21 -5.12 8.14
N TYR A 137 -16.34 -4.59 6.94
CA TYR A 137 -17.51 -3.87 6.48
C TYR A 137 -17.62 -3.88 4.96
N TYR A 138 -18.78 -3.52 4.45
CA TYR A 138 -19.05 -3.40 3.03
C TYR A 138 -19.72 -2.07 2.73
N PHE A 139 -19.34 -1.46 1.60
CA PHE A 139 -20.07 -0.34 1.03
C PHE A 139 -21.20 -0.86 0.15
N GLY A 140 -22.35 -0.22 0.23
CA GLY A 140 -23.51 -0.55 -0.61
C GLY A 140 -23.34 -0.10 -2.06
N ASP A 141 -22.70 1.06 -2.27
CA ASP A 141 -22.41 1.64 -3.57
C ASP A 141 -20.93 1.97 -3.67
N PRO A 142 -20.27 1.76 -4.83
CA PRO A 142 -18.89 2.20 -5.05
C PRO A 142 -18.63 3.67 -4.76
N LYS A 143 -19.63 4.52 -4.95
CA LYS A 143 -19.57 5.95 -4.61
C LYS A 143 -19.38 6.19 -3.12
N ASP A 144 -19.78 5.24 -2.28
CA ASP A 144 -19.65 5.34 -0.83
C ASP A 144 -18.22 5.15 -0.35
N HIS A 145 -17.33 4.72 -1.21
CA HIS A 145 -15.97 4.39 -0.85
C HIS A 145 -14.93 5.41 -1.30
N MET A 146 -15.15 6.05 -2.42
CA MET A 146 -14.13 6.93 -3.01
C MET A 146 -14.67 8.29 -3.35
N SER A 147 -13.95 9.33 -2.93
CA SER A 147 -14.09 10.65 -3.51
C SER A 147 -13.33 10.73 -4.83
N THR A 148 -13.87 11.45 -5.79
CA THR A 148 -13.14 11.80 -7.01
C THR A 148 -12.50 13.18 -6.80
N PRO A 149 -11.23 13.40 -7.19
CA PRO A 149 -10.62 14.70 -7.08
C PRO A 149 -11.39 15.73 -7.92
N SER A 150 -11.52 16.93 -7.40
CA SER A 150 -12.06 18.04 -8.17
C SER A 150 -10.95 18.66 -9.01
N ILE A 151 -11.00 18.45 -10.31
CA ILE A 151 -10.01 18.97 -11.28
C ILE A 151 -10.78 19.77 -12.35
N PRO A 152 -11.36 20.93 -12.01
CA PRO A 152 -12.23 21.65 -12.93
C PRO A 152 -11.48 22.36 -14.05
N THR A 153 -10.18 22.62 -13.89
CA THR A 153 -9.37 23.36 -14.86
C THR A 153 -7.99 22.74 -15.07
N GLU A 154 -7.34 23.12 -16.16
CA GLU A 154 -5.96 22.75 -16.47
C GLU A 154 -4.97 23.25 -15.41
N GLU A 155 -5.21 24.43 -14.87
CA GLU A 155 -4.37 25.01 -13.82
C GLU A 155 -4.43 24.14 -12.57
N ARG A 156 -5.64 23.73 -12.16
CA ARG A 156 -5.80 22.84 -10.99
C ARG A 156 -5.16 21.47 -11.22
N ARG A 157 -5.23 20.95 -12.44
CA ARG A 157 -4.57 19.69 -12.81
C ARG A 157 -3.06 19.80 -12.64
N LYS A 158 -2.45 20.90 -13.11
CA LYS A 158 -1.01 21.14 -12.94
C LYS A 158 -0.61 21.33 -11.48
N GLU A 159 -1.38 22.08 -10.71
CA GLU A 159 -1.13 22.26 -9.26
C GLU A 159 -1.10 20.91 -8.53
N LEU A 160 -2.09 20.05 -8.77
CA LEU A 160 -2.13 18.69 -8.20
C LEU A 160 -0.97 17.83 -8.68
N ALA A 161 -0.54 17.98 -9.92
CA ALA A 161 0.62 17.29 -10.44
C ALA A 161 1.90 17.69 -9.70
N GLU A 162 2.13 18.97 -9.46
CA GLU A 162 3.30 19.43 -8.71
C GLU A 162 3.26 18.92 -7.26
N GLU A 163 2.14 19.08 -6.56
CA GLU A 163 1.94 18.56 -5.20
C GLU A 163 2.24 17.04 -5.14
N GLY A 164 1.74 16.31 -6.13
CA GLY A 164 1.94 14.86 -6.23
C GLY A 164 3.39 14.47 -6.50
N LYS A 165 4.09 15.19 -7.37
CA LYS A 165 5.52 14.96 -7.64
C LYS A 165 6.39 15.20 -6.42
N GLU A 166 6.15 16.28 -5.69
CA GLU A 166 6.85 16.56 -4.43
C GLU A 166 6.67 15.43 -3.43
N THR A 167 5.43 14.93 -3.29
CA THR A 167 5.11 13.82 -2.40
C THR A 167 5.81 12.53 -2.83
N ILE A 168 5.80 12.21 -4.13
CA ILE A 168 6.49 11.04 -4.69
C ILE A 168 8.00 11.14 -4.44
N GLN A 169 8.59 12.32 -4.64
CA GLN A 169 10.02 12.52 -4.41
C GLN A 169 10.40 12.22 -2.96
N VAL A 170 9.64 12.72 -2.00
CA VAL A 170 9.84 12.43 -0.57
C VAL A 170 9.78 10.92 -0.30
N LEU A 171 8.84 10.21 -0.91
CA LEU A 171 8.74 8.75 -0.77
C LEU A 171 9.95 8.03 -1.37
N VAL A 172 10.38 8.42 -2.57
CA VAL A 172 11.53 7.81 -3.26
C VAL A 172 12.83 8.02 -2.47
N GLU A 173 13.06 9.22 -1.95
CA GLU A 173 14.23 9.53 -1.13
C GLU A 173 14.26 8.69 0.14
N ARG A 174 13.12 8.48 0.78
CA ARG A 174 13.01 7.62 1.97
C ARG A 174 13.20 6.16 1.66
N MET A 175 12.68 5.72 0.53
CA MET A 175 12.85 4.34 0.12
C MET A 175 14.30 3.98 -0.07
N ASN A 176 15.13 4.89 -0.53
CA ASN A 176 16.56 4.65 -0.79
C ASN A 176 16.83 3.18 -1.15
N VAL A 177 16.25 2.72 -2.24
CA VAL A 177 16.20 1.30 -2.62
C VAL A 177 17.57 0.61 -2.59
N PRO A 178 18.67 1.24 -3.05
CA PRO A 178 19.99 0.62 -2.95
C PRO A 178 20.41 0.32 -1.49
N HIS A 179 20.17 1.25 -0.58
CA HIS A 179 20.46 1.07 0.83
C HIS A 179 19.60 -0.03 1.46
N ILE A 180 18.29 -0.02 1.18
CA ILE A 180 17.37 -1.07 1.65
C ILE A 180 17.80 -2.44 1.13
N ALA A 181 18.18 -2.56 -0.13
CA ALA A 181 18.65 -3.81 -0.70
C ALA A 181 19.91 -4.34 0.00
N GLU A 182 20.82 -3.46 0.40
CA GLU A 182 22.01 -3.83 1.17
C GLU A 182 21.65 -4.25 2.61
N GLN A 183 20.73 -3.53 3.26
CA GLN A 183 20.24 -3.93 4.58
C GLN A 183 19.53 -5.29 4.55
N MET A 184 18.82 -5.60 3.48
CA MET A 184 18.19 -6.92 3.29
C MET A 184 19.22 -8.04 3.17
N LYS A 185 20.38 -7.80 2.52
CA LYS A 185 21.47 -8.78 2.50
C LYS A 185 22.06 -9.00 3.90
N ASN A 186 22.26 -7.92 4.64
CA ASN A 186 22.78 -8.01 6.01
C ASN A 186 21.81 -8.77 6.91
N LEU A 187 20.50 -8.54 6.74
CA LEU A 187 19.45 -9.26 7.46
C LEU A 187 19.44 -10.75 7.08
N GLU A 188 19.57 -11.09 5.79
CA GLU A 188 19.66 -12.50 5.35
C GLU A 188 20.87 -13.19 5.99
N ALA A 189 22.04 -12.57 5.99
CA ALA A 189 23.25 -13.12 6.64
C ALA A 189 23.04 -13.29 8.14
N TYR A 190 22.45 -12.32 8.82
CA TYR A 190 22.12 -12.41 10.24
C TYR A 190 21.17 -13.59 10.51
N ASN A 191 20.11 -13.75 9.70
CA ASN A 191 19.17 -14.86 9.84
C ASN A 191 19.85 -16.23 9.67
N GLN A 192 20.80 -16.36 8.75
CA GLN A 192 21.58 -17.58 8.55
C GLN A 192 22.44 -17.91 9.78
N GLU A 193 23.02 -16.91 10.42
CA GLU A 193 23.77 -17.13 11.68
C GLU A 193 22.85 -17.50 12.84
N ILE A 194 21.65 -16.93 12.91
CA ILE A 194 20.64 -17.33 13.90
C ILE A 194 20.22 -18.79 13.68
N ALA A 195 19.98 -19.20 12.44
CA ALA A 195 19.60 -20.59 12.12
C ALA A 195 20.64 -21.62 12.61
N LYS A 196 21.93 -21.31 12.52
CA LYS A 196 23.00 -22.19 13.03
C LYS A 196 22.95 -22.38 14.56
N ARG A 197 22.52 -21.36 15.29
CA ARG A 197 22.46 -21.35 16.77
C ARG A 197 21.09 -21.74 17.31
N CYS A 198 20.08 -21.58 16.49
CA CYS A 198 18.66 -21.74 16.85
C CYS A 198 17.97 -22.68 15.86
N PRO A 199 18.22 -24.01 15.95
CA PRO A 199 17.71 -24.97 14.96
C PRO A 199 16.17 -25.12 14.96
N TRP A 200 15.49 -24.47 15.90
CA TRP A 200 14.01 -24.43 15.95
C TRP A 200 13.39 -23.33 15.09
N VAL A 201 14.18 -22.43 14.48
CA VAL A 201 13.60 -21.48 13.52
C VAL A 201 13.12 -22.23 12.27
N PRO A 202 11.95 -21.90 11.70
CA PRO A 202 11.33 -22.70 10.66
C PRO A 202 12.24 -23.00 9.47
N PHE A 203 12.92 -21.99 8.93
CA PHE A 203 13.82 -22.12 7.77
C PHE A 203 15.16 -22.81 8.06
N ALA A 204 15.45 -23.18 9.31
CA ALA A 204 16.64 -23.94 9.67
C ALA A 204 16.42 -25.46 9.63
N GLN A 205 15.19 -25.89 9.39
CA GLN A 205 14.79 -27.30 9.46
C GLN A 205 14.80 -28.00 8.09
N GLU A 206 15.15 -27.30 7.03
CA GLU A 206 15.38 -27.85 5.69
C GLU A 206 16.87 -28.11 5.47
#